data_7f39e19d026082d69ebec496ac93cec8
#
_entry.id   7f39e19d026082d69ebec496ac93cec8
#
_cell.length_a   1.000
_cell.length_b   1.000
_cell.length_c   1.000
_cell.angle_alpha   90.00
_cell.angle_beta   90.00
_cell.angle_gamma   90.00
#
_symmetry.space_group_name_H-M   'P 1'
#
loop_
_entity.id
_entity.type
_entity.pdbx_description
1 polymer ?
#
loop_
_entity_poly.entity_id
_entity_poly.type
_entity_poly.pdbx_seq_one_letter_code
_entity_poly.pdbx_strand_id
1 'polypeptide(L)'
;MRRFIPVRTHIFLVSLVLLGHIKVLLADDNTGQELAWQPIAFKAPTLDSKPLKIGSRRELFVDNYILGSLRGSAKRRLFAMTPATNKTTDVAMTHDADWEGPWCRYAKYIQDNGVIKAWYMGHHTYGWNKDMKIAGGRLCYAISKDGHTFEKPNLGIYDWIGSKQNNVLFDDTTFKAKDSGDWIATHQFNPFIDTNPAAPTAARYKGFSGQGHHCGKTGLYAYQSIDGIHWEIASDGPIVSNDYSLDSCNQGFWDAERKRYAVYFRHLRNESGESGIKAPGWKRDILVTFSKDFINWTEPQWLIYHRDDGRPSTELEHLYTNEVKPYKRAPHIYLGFPAQFNGSVDPMLMASRDGLHFYRWMEHPVIPKSAPADRQKIRSNHLWQEMVELPDEPNKLSMYASENLGIKGPHEDGSFPRVRRFTIRKDGFVSVRAGEELGELVTKPLIFTGNKLTVNYNAQLGEAGEIRIEVLDGKKQPISSFALKDCNPLSDDDIDAVVTWKGGDDLSNLAGKPIHLRFVLNQADLFSFRFTE
;
A
#
# COMPACT_ATOMS: atom_id res chain seq x y z
N MET A 1 55.89 21.08 29.52
CA MET A 1 55.35 22.26 30.23
C MET A 1 53.82 22.14 30.29
N ARG A 2 53.32 22.02 31.49
CA ARG A 2 51.89 21.92 31.80
C ARG A 2 51.22 23.29 31.71
N ARG A 3 50.00 23.39 31.21
CA ARG A 3 49.05 24.43 31.61
C ARG A 3 47.64 23.85 31.70
N PHE A 4 47.10 23.87 32.91
CA PHE A 4 45.71 23.63 33.31
C PHE A 4 44.85 24.82 32.93
N ILE A 5 43.61 24.60 32.54
CA ILE A 5 42.53 25.59 32.48
C ILE A 5 41.30 25.01 33.19
N PRO A 6 40.57 25.77 33.98
CA PRO A 6 39.66 25.26 35.00
C PRO A 6 38.22 25.05 34.51
N VAL A 7 37.57 24.12 35.19
CA VAL A 7 36.16 23.76 35.09
C VAL A 7 35.29 24.89 35.67
N ARG A 8 34.32 25.38 34.91
CA ARG A 8 33.22 26.21 35.41
C ARG A 8 31.97 25.35 35.62
N THR A 9 31.60 25.26 36.87
CA THR A 9 30.36 24.66 37.38
C THR A 9 29.17 25.55 37.02
N HIS A 10 28.19 25.04 36.32
CA HIS A 10 26.88 25.69 36.16
C HIS A 10 25.85 24.93 36.98
N ILE A 11 25.25 25.67 37.91
CA ILE A 11 24.17 25.27 38.78
C ILE A 11 22.87 25.23 37.91
N PHE A 12 22.22 24.08 37.83
CA PHE A 12 20.86 23.96 37.29
C PHE A 12 19.85 24.03 38.42
N LEU A 13 18.94 25.00 38.33
CA LEU A 13 17.75 25.13 39.17
C LEU A 13 16.79 24.00 38.82
N VAL A 14 16.44 23.16 39.80
CA VAL A 14 15.41 22.15 39.70
C VAL A 14 14.09 22.79 40.11
N SER A 15 13.17 22.89 39.17
CA SER A 15 11.79 23.27 39.43
C SER A 15 11.01 22.04 39.91
N LEU A 16 10.54 22.08 41.15
CA LEU A 16 9.71 21.06 41.78
C LEU A 16 8.30 21.13 41.20
N VAL A 17 7.86 20.08 40.50
CA VAL A 17 6.46 19.89 40.11
C VAL A 17 5.83 18.91 41.12
N LEU A 18 4.81 19.40 41.81
CA LEU A 18 4.00 18.63 42.76
C LEU A 18 3.27 17.48 42.06
N LEU A 19 3.63 16.26 42.40
CA LEU A 19 2.86 15.04 42.10
C LEU A 19 1.75 14.89 43.15
N GLY A 20 0.52 15.14 42.73
CA GLY A 20 -0.67 14.80 43.52
C GLY A 20 -0.87 13.27 43.52
N HIS A 21 -0.71 12.64 44.68
CA HIS A 21 -1.02 11.24 44.88
C HIS A 21 -2.55 11.05 44.94
N ILE A 22 -3.09 10.36 43.95
CA ILE A 22 -4.43 9.78 44.00
C ILE A 22 -4.28 8.42 44.70
N LYS A 23 -4.78 8.29 45.93
CA LYS A 23 -4.92 7.02 46.62
C LYS A 23 -6.04 6.23 45.93
N VAL A 24 -5.68 5.13 45.30
CA VAL A 24 -6.62 4.08 44.91
C VAL A 24 -6.89 3.25 46.15
N LEU A 25 -8.12 3.27 46.67
CA LEU A 25 -8.62 2.34 47.67
C LEU A 25 -8.91 1.02 46.96
N LEU A 26 -8.07 0.02 47.18
CA LEU A 26 -8.37 -1.37 46.87
C LEU A 26 -9.38 -1.84 47.90
N ALA A 27 -10.62 -2.09 47.50
CA ALA A 27 -11.57 -2.88 48.26
C ALA A 27 -11.46 -4.32 47.76
N ASP A 28 -10.98 -5.19 48.63
CA ASP A 28 -11.02 -6.65 48.50
C ASP A 28 -12.47 -7.07 48.77
N ASP A 29 -13.19 -7.56 47.76
CA ASP A 29 -14.38 -8.37 47.98
C ASP A 29 -14.59 -9.36 46.81
N ASN A 30 -14.46 -10.60 47.19
CA ASN A 30 -14.61 -11.81 46.39
C ASN A 30 -16.11 -12.10 46.16
N THR A 31 -16.77 -11.39 45.30
CA THR A 31 -18.09 -11.74 44.77
C THR A 31 -18.08 -11.50 43.27
N GLY A 32 -18.43 -12.53 42.49
CA GLY A 32 -18.50 -12.51 41.05
C GLY A 32 -19.46 -11.42 40.52
N GLN A 33 -18.99 -10.20 40.52
CA GLN A 33 -19.63 -9.10 39.78
C GLN A 33 -18.95 -9.01 38.42
N GLU A 34 -19.74 -9.20 37.36
CA GLU A 34 -19.42 -8.65 36.03
C GLU A 34 -18.81 -7.28 36.23
N LEU A 35 -17.58 -7.08 35.80
CA LEU A 35 -16.95 -5.76 35.74
C LEU A 35 -17.88 -4.86 34.94
N ALA A 36 -18.66 -4.05 35.64
CA ALA A 36 -19.59 -3.13 35.01
C ALA A 36 -18.77 -2.17 34.14
N TRP A 37 -18.88 -2.31 32.83
CA TRP A 37 -18.33 -1.39 31.85
C TRP A 37 -18.73 0.04 32.22
N GLN A 38 -17.82 0.80 32.83
CA GLN A 38 -18.01 2.23 33.08
C GLN A 38 -17.46 2.98 31.86
N PRO A 39 -18.32 3.48 30.96
CA PRO A 39 -17.84 4.23 29.80
C PRO A 39 -17.09 5.47 30.27
N ILE A 40 -15.93 5.74 29.66
CA ILE A 40 -15.20 7.00 29.83
C ILE A 40 -16.19 8.14 29.60
N ALA A 41 -16.31 9.08 30.55
CA ALA A 41 -17.28 10.17 30.48
C ALA A 41 -17.12 10.94 29.16
N PHE A 42 -18.14 10.90 28.32
CA PHE A 42 -18.11 11.47 26.98
C PHE A 42 -18.13 13.00 27.06
N LYS A 43 -17.01 13.65 26.71
CA LYS A 43 -16.94 15.09 26.47
C LYS A 43 -16.91 15.31 24.97
N ALA A 44 -18.02 15.80 24.40
CA ALA A 44 -18.16 15.99 22.97
C ALA A 44 -17.02 16.86 22.39
N PRO A 45 -16.34 16.45 21.32
CA PRO A 45 -15.43 17.33 20.60
C PRO A 45 -16.23 18.43 19.87
N THR A 46 -15.72 19.65 19.92
CA THR A 46 -16.31 20.86 19.31
C THR A 46 -15.91 21.02 17.84
N LEU A 47 -16.15 20.04 16.99
CA LEU A 47 -15.89 20.17 15.54
C LEU A 47 -17.18 19.89 14.79
N ASP A 48 -17.85 20.98 14.35
CA ASP A 48 -18.91 20.97 13.34
C ASP A 48 -18.32 20.60 11.98
N SER A 49 -18.13 19.32 11.73
CA SER A 49 -17.80 18.83 10.39
C SER A 49 -19.10 18.52 9.65
N LYS A 50 -19.17 18.90 8.36
CA LYS A 50 -20.28 18.46 7.50
C LYS A 50 -20.33 16.93 7.49
N PRO A 51 -21.54 16.31 7.53
CA PRO A 51 -21.67 14.87 7.50
C PRO A 51 -21.01 14.25 6.25
N LEU A 52 -20.24 13.19 6.44
CA LEU A 52 -19.57 12.46 5.38
C LEU A 52 -20.55 11.48 4.74
N LYS A 53 -20.81 11.63 3.46
CA LYS A 53 -21.65 10.69 2.69
C LYS A 53 -20.81 9.48 2.32
N ILE A 54 -20.88 8.41 3.12
CA ILE A 54 -20.12 7.19 2.90
C ILE A 54 -20.89 6.11 2.12
N GLY A 55 -22.24 6.23 2.03
CA GLY A 55 -23.06 5.19 1.39
C GLY A 55 -22.85 3.83 2.06
N SER A 56 -22.72 2.77 1.27
CA SER A 56 -22.42 1.40 1.72
C SER A 56 -20.94 1.01 1.56
N ARG A 57 -20.07 1.96 1.19
CA ARG A 57 -18.66 1.68 0.96
C ARG A 57 -17.91 1.37 2.26
N ARG A 58 -16.87 0.55 2.15
CA ARG A 58 -16.00 0.19 3.27
C ARG A 58 -15.05 1.34 3.62
N GLU A 59 -14.95 1.68 4.89
CA GLU A 59 -14.06 2.71 5.39
C GLU A 59 -12.92 2.10 6.21
N LEU A 60 -11.68 2.57 5.94
CA LEU A 60 -10.45 2.16 6.61
C LEU A 60 -9.88 3.34 7.43
N PHE A 61 -9.00 3.04 8.39
CA PHE A 61 -8.38 4.03 9.27
C PHE A 61 -7.00 4.51 8.79
N VAL A 62 -6.74 4.39 7.50
CA VAL A 62 -5.46 4.74 6.86
C VAL A 62 -5.18 6.24 6.78
N ASP A 63 -6.19 7.07 7.07
CA ASP A 63 -6.13 8.53 7.13
C ASP A 63 -7.05 9.09 8.23
N ASN A 64 -7.21 10.41 8.30
CA ASN A 64 -8.07 11.09 9.28
C ASN A 64 -9.49 11.36 8.76
N TYR A 65 -9.87 10.81 7.60
CA TYR A 65 -11.11 11.18 6.93
C TYR A 65 -12.34 10.93 7.81
N ILE A 66 -12.44 9.72 8.39
CA ILE A 66 -13.59 9.32 9.22
C ILE A 66 -13.40 9.56 10.72
N LEU A 67 -12.17 9.86 11.16
CA LEU A 67 -11.86 10.00 12.59
C LEU A 67 -12.42 11.30 13.16
N GLY A 68 -13.28 11.19 14.16
CA GLY A 68 -13.74 12.31 14.97
C GLY A 68 -12.85 12.50 16.20
N SER A 69 -12.72 11.48 17.04
CA SER A 69 -11.82 11.48 18.19
C SER A 69 -11.35 10.09 18.58
N LEU A 70 -10.14 10.01 19.14
CA LEU A 70 -9.59 8.85 19.83
C LEU A 70 -9.39 9.21 21.30
N ARG A 71 -9.72 8.31 22.23
CA ARG A 71 -9.63 8.51 23.69
C ARG A 71 -9.17 7.24 24.41
N GLY A 72 -8.77 7.40 25.68
CA GLY A 72 -8.24 6.31 26.47
C GLY A 72 -6.99 5.75 25.82
N SER A 73 -6.85 4.44 25.77
CA SER A 73 -5.71 3.77 25.14
C SER A 73 -5.81 3.65 23.63
N ALA A 74 -6.94 4.10 23.01
CA ALA A 74 -7.15 3.98 21.57
C ALA A 74 -6.14 4.80 20.76
N LYS A 75 -5.44 4.12 19.87
CA LYS A 75 -4.50 4.74 18.92
C LYS A 75 -4.50 4.00 17.59
N ARG A 76 -4.16 4.70 16.51
CA ARG A 76 -3.92 4.02 15.24
C ARG A 76 -2.60 3.27 15.29
N ARG A 77 -2.57 2.13 14.61
CA ARG A 77 -1.41 1.26 14.51
C ARG A 77 -1.23 0.79 13.08
N LEU A 78 -0.04 1.03 12.55
CA LEU A 78 0.42 0.47 11.28
C LEU A 78 0.80 -1.01 11.47
N PHE A 79 0.47 -1.85 10.49
CA PHE A 79 0.83 -3.26 10.48
C PHE A 79 1.89 -3.56 9.43
N ALA A 80 2.84 -4.39 9.81
CA ALA A 80 3.77 -5.00 8.89
C ALA A 80 3.15 -6.27 8.28
N MET A 81 3.53 -6.54 7.03
CA MET A 81 3.26 -7.81 6.36
C MET A 81 4.16 -8.89 6.93
N THR A 82 3.65 -10.10 6.98
CA THR A 82 4.42 -11.27 7.39
C THR A 82 4.81 -12.10 6.18
N PRO A 83 6.02 -12.70 6.16
CA PRO A 83 6.34 -13.71 5.16
C PRO A 83 5.27 -14.80 5.19
N ALA A 84 4.79 -15.18 4.02
CA ALA A 84 3.85 -16.28 3.94
C ALA A 84 4.58 -17.58 4.24
N THR A 85 4.19 -18.21 5.34
CA THR A 85 4.74 -19.51 5.70
C THR A 85 4.02 -20.59 4.90
N ASN A 86 4.58 -20.95 3.74
CA ASN A 86 4.21 -22.20 3.11
C ASN A 86 4.98 -23.35 3.76
N LYS A 87 4.40 -24.53 3.70
CA LYS A 87 4.97 -25.76 4.26
C LYS A 87 6.37 -26.10 3.72
N THR A 88 6.80 -25.43 2.66
CA THR A 88 8.11 -25.68 2.01
C THR A 88 8.95 -24.44 1.82
N THR A 89 8.42 -23.36 1.21
CA THR A 89 9.13 -22.08 1.06
C THR A 89 8.13 -20.96 0.85
N ASP A 90 8.44 -19.77 1.33
CA ASP A 90 7.73 -18.53 1.02
C ASP A 90 8.33 -17.81 -0.22
N VAL A 91 9.29 -18.44 -0.90
CA VAL A 91 9.85 -18.00 -2.18
C VAL A 91 8.92 -18.45 -3.30
N ALA A 92 8.27 -17.49 -3.94
CA ALA A 92 7.29 -17.77 -4.98
C ALA A 92 7.93 -17.97 -6.37
N MET A 93 9.08 -17.34 -6.62
CA MET A 93 9.80 -17.45 -7.88
C MET A 93 11.29 -17.15 -7.68
N THR A 94 12.15 -17.93 -8.35
CA THR A 94 13.60 -17.68 -8.45
C THR A 94 13.93 -17.27 -9.88
N HIS A 95 14.76 -16.27 -10.06
CA HIS A 95 15.21 -15.79 -11.37
C HIS A 95 16.56 -16.41 -11.68
N ASP A 96 16.55 -17.59 -12.23
CA ASP A 96 17.71 -18.47 -12.46
C ASP A 96 17.98 -18.76 -13.94
N ALA A 97 17.17 -18.23 -14.85
CA ALA A 97 17.38 -18.40 -16.28
C ALA A 97 18.39 -17.37 -16.84
N ASP A 98 19.18 -17.80 -17.83
CA ASP A 98 20.25 -16.98 -18.43
C ASP A 98 19.78 -15.63 -18.97
N TRP A 99 18.54 -15.56 -19.49
CA TRP A 99 17.97 -14.31 -20.02
C TRP A 99 17.46 -13.36 -18.94
N GLU A 100 17.32 -13.78 -17.70
CA GLU A 100 16.80 -12.97 -16.61
C GLU A 100 17.87 -12.04 -16.03
N GLY A 101 19.10 -12.56 -15.85
CA GLY A 101 20.24 -11.80 -15.32
C GLY A 101 20.09 -11.40 -13.85
N PRO A 102 21.10 -10.69 -13.29
CA PRO A 102 21.19 -10.42 -11.86
C PRO A 102 20.29 -9.28 -11.38
N TRP A 103 19.75 -8.48 -12.29
CA TRP A 103 18.93 -7.32 -11.99
C TRP A 103 17.45 -7.56 -12.32
N CYS A 104 16.98 -8.81 -12.15
CA CYS A 104 15.58 -9.16 -12.37
C CYS A 104 14.68 -8.52 -11.32
N ARG A 105 13.78 -7.62 -11.74
CA ARG A 105 12.96 -6.77 -10.86
C ARG A 105 11.77 -6.16 -11.56
N TYR A 106 11.10 -5.21 -10.92
CA TYR A 106 9.94 -4.47 -11.44
C TYR A 106 8.82 -5.40 -11.90
N ALA A 107 8.52 -6.39 -11.05
CA ALA A 107 7.46 -7.33 -11.32
C ALA A 107 6.08 -6.69 -11.11
N LYS A 108 5.14 -7.04 -11.98
CA LYS A 108 3.72 -6.70 -11.84
C LYS A 108 2.92 -7.98 -11.87
N TYR A 109 2.04 -8.12 -10.90
CA TYR A 109 1.19 -9.28 -10.72
C TYR A 109 -0.25 -8.87 -11.01
N ILE A 110 -0.98 -9.66 -11.77
CA ILE A 110 -2.39 -9.41 -12.10
C ILE A 110 -3.16 -10.71 -11.93
N GLN A 111 -4.16 -10.71 -11.07
CA GLN A 111 -5.10 -11.81 -10.94
C GLN A 111 -6.16 -11.69 -12.03
N ASP A 112 -6.22 -12.65 -12.92
CA ASP A 112 -7.07 -12.68 -14.09
C ASP A 112 -7.63 -14.07 -14.35
N ASN A 113 -8.97 -14.22 -14.26
CA ASN A 113 -9.68 -15.49 -14.51
C ASN A 113 -9.11 -16.70 -13.73
N GLY A 114 -8.82 -16.50 -12.44
CA GLY A 114 -8.31 -17.55 -11.56
C GLY A 114 -6.82 -17.86 -11.71
N VAL A 115 -6.11 -17.12 -12.57
CA VAL A 115 -4.66 -17.23 -12.76
C VAL A 115 -3.99 -15.92 -12.35
N ILE A 116 -2.86 -16.01 -11.69
CA ILE A 116 -2.01 -14.85 -11.40
C ILE A 116 -0.93 -14.80 -12.46
N LYS A 117 -0.94 -13.73 -13.25
CA LYS A 117 0.02 -13.44 -14.30
C LYS A 117 1.08 -12.49 -13.75
N ALA A 118 2.33 -12.73 -14.06
CA ALA A 118 3.46 -11.88 -13.66
C ALA A 118 4.23 -11.40 -14.88
N TRP A 119 4.48 -10.11 -14.96
CA TRP A 119 5.40 -9.48 -15.90
C TRP A 119 6.55 -8.90 -15.09
N TYR A 120 7.77 -9.19 -15.48
CA TYR A 120 8.95 -8.75 -14.75
C TYR A 120 10.12 -8.47 -15.67
N MET A 121 10.98 -7.57 -15.27
CA MET A 121 12.14 -7.18 -16.06
C MET A 121 13.33 -8.06 -15.75
N GLY A 122 13.78 -8.84 -16.74
CA GLY A 122 15.12 -9.40 -16.77
C GLY A 122 16.12 -8.35 -17.27
N HIS A 123 17.25 -8.19 -16.62
CA HIS A 123 18.21 -7.17 -16.99
C HIS A 123 19.66 -7.60 -16.78
N HIS A 124 20.46 -7.44 -17.84
CA HIS A 124 21.91 -7.60 -17.83
C HIS A 124 22.59 -6.24 -17.90
N THR A 125 23.51 -5.99 -17.00
CA THR A 125 24.41 -4.85 -17.10
C THR A 125 25.64 -5.22 -17.93
N TYR A 126 26.25 -4.23 -18.59
CA TYR A 126 27.51 -4.43 -19.30
C TYR A 126 28.57 -5.08 -18.38
N GLY A 127 29.19 -6.17 -18.85
CA GLY A 127 30.24 -6.89 -18.12
C GLY A 127 29.75 -7.95 -17.13
N TRP A 128 28.46 -8.30 -17.14
CA TRP A 128 27.90 -9.42 -16.39
C TRP A 128 28.51 -10.76 -16.82
N ASN A 129 28.58 -11.00 -18.13
CA ASN A 129 29.32 -12.06 -18.73
C ASN A 129 30.21 -11.46 -19.83
N LYS A 130 31.52 -11.49 -19.66
CA LYS A 130 32.46 -10.89 -20.62
C LYS A 130 32.37 -11.52 -22.03
N ASP A 131 31.87 -12.74 -22.09
CA ASP A 131 31.70 -13.49 -23.33
C ASP A 131 30.30 -13.24 -23.96
N MET A 132 29.33 -12.77 -23.20
CA MET A 132 28.03 -12.37 -23.72
C MET A 132 28.00 -10.85 -23.96
N LYS A 133 28.04 -10.44 -25.22
CA LYS A 133 27.84 -9.04 -25.65
C LYS A 133 26.39 -8.55 -25.46
N ILE A 134 25.66 -9.11 -24.48
CA ILE A 134 24.25 -8.90 -24.29
C ILE A 134 24.07 -7.99 -23.07
N ALA A 135 23.59 -6.79 -23.34
CA ALA A 135 23.15 -5.84 -22.35
C ALA A 135 21.70 -5.45 -22.62
N GLY A 136 21.02 -4.86 -21.64
CA GLY A 136 19.69 -4.32 -21.78
C GLY A 136 18.61 -5.09 -21.04
N GLY A 137 17.40 -4.59 -21.12
CA GLY A 137 16.20 -5.09 -20.47
C GLY A 137 15.40 -6.01 -21.38
N ARG A 138 14.72 -6.98 -20.73
CA ARG A 138 13.74 -7.87 -21.35
C ARG A 138 12.52 -7.95 -20.50
N LEU A 139 11.36 -7.96 -21.14
CA LEU A 139 10.13 -8.27 -20.44
C LEU A 139 9.93 -9.79 -20.42
N CYS A 140 9.95 -10.37 -19.23
CA CYS A 140 9.69 -11.78 -18.99
C CYS A 140 8.27 -11.98 -18.43
N TYR A 141 7.74 -13.18 -18.58
CA TYR A 141 6.38 -13.53 -18.17
C TYR A 141 6.36 -14.82 -17.34
N ALA A 142 5.53 -14.85 -16.30
CA ALA A 142 5.27 -16.05 -15.53
C ALA A 142 3.80 -16.13 -15.11
N ILE A 143 3.35 -17.32 -14.73
CA ILE A 143 1.98 -17.58 -14.29
C ILE A 143 1.97 -18.37 -13.00
N SER A 144 0.94 -18.19 -12.18
CA SER A 144 0.66 -19.04 -11.03
C SER A 144 -0.82 -19.35 -10.94
N LYS A 145 -1.16 -20.60 -10.62
CA LYS A 145 -2.54 -21.05 -10.38
C LYS A 145 -2.93 -20.96 -8.92
N ASP A 146 -1.97 -20.97 -8.03
CA ASP A 146 -2.14 -21.03 -6.58
C ASP A 146 -1.62 -19.79 -5.83
N GLY A 147 -0.85 -18.92 -6.49
CA GLY A 147 -0.20 -17.75 -5.89
C GLY A 147 0.99 -18.08 -5.02
N HIS A 148 1.34 -19.34 -4.87
CA HIS A 148 2.46 -19.79 -4.07
C HIS A 148 3.71 -20.04 -4.91
N THR A 149 3.52 -20.56 -6.12
CA THR A 149 4.61 -20.91 -7.04
C THR A 149 4.31 -20.39 -8.44
N PHE A 150 5.31 -19.77 -9.08
CA PHE A 150 5.20 -19.27 -10.44
C PHE A 150 5.95 -20.16 -11.41
N GLU A 151 5.28 -20.49 -12.51
CA GLU A 151 5.83 -21.21 -13.66
C GLU A 151 6.25 -20.22 -14.74
N LYS A 152 7.37 -20.47 -15.40
CA LYS A 152 7.89 -19.72 -16.55
C LYS A 152 7.56 -20.48 -17.84
N PRO A 153 6.46 -20.14 -18.55
CA PRO A 153 6.07 -20.91 -19.73
C PRO A 153 7.04 -20.68 -20.88
N ASN A 154 7.25 -21.71 -21.69
CA ASN A 154 7.93 -21.56 -22.96
C ASN A 154 6.93 -20.91 -23.95
N LEU A 155 7.16 -19.65 -24.31
CA LEU A 155 6.27 -18.87 -25.17
C LEU A 155 6.58 -19.02 -26.66
N GLY A 156 7.81 -19.37 -27.04
CA GLY A 156 8.21 -19.50 -28.44
C GLY A 156 8.26 -18.18 -29.23
N ILE A 157 8.18 -17.03 -28.55
CA ILE A 157 8.05 -15.70 -29.19
C ILE A 157 9.41 -15.08 -29.46
N TYR A 158 10.26 -15.01 -28.47
CA TYR A 158 11.53 -14.29 -28.49
C TYR A 158 12.71 -15.24 -28.75
N ASP A 159 13.60 -14.85 -29.66
CA ASP A 159 14.85 -15.59 -29.91
C ASP A 159 15.95 -15.12 -28.95
N TRP A 160 16.33 -16.00 -28.01
CA TRP A 160 17.44 -15.81 -27.13
C TRP A 160 18.60 -16.72 -27.56
N ILE A 161 19.60 -16.13 -28.19
CA ILE A 161 20.84 -16.81 -28.60
C ILE A 161 20.55 -18.11 -29.41
N GLY A 162 19.65 -18.01 -30.40
CA GLY A 162 19.26 -19.13 -31.26
C GLY A 162 18.26 -20.10 -30.67
N SER A 163 17.66 -19.78 -29.52
CA SER A 163 16.58 -20.57 -28.92
C SER A 163 15.38 -19.72 -28.58
N LYS A 164 14.20 -20.23 -28.94
CA LYS A 164 12.91 -19.63 -28.54
C LYS A 164 12.29 -20.31 -27.31
N GLN A 165 13.01 -21.23 -26.67
CA GLN A 165 12.53 -21.92 -25.48
C GLN A 165 12.74 -21.06 -24.22
N ASN A 166 11.97 -20.00 -24.11
CA ASN A 166 12.05 -19.04 -23.02
C ASN A 166 10.68 -18.37 -22.78
N ASN A 167 10.60 -17.59 -21.71
CA ASN A 167 9.41 -16.83 -21.31
C ASN A 167 9.55 -15.32 -21.56
N VAL A 168 10.42 -14.91 -22.47
CA VAL A 168 10.62 -13.51 -22.86
C VAL A 168 9.54 -13.10 -23.86
N LEU A 169 8.92 -11.94 -23.64
CA LEU A 169 7.94 -11.34 -24.55
C LEU A 169 8.62 -10.45 -25.59
N PHE A 170 9.46 -9.55 -25.15
CA PHE A 170 10.22 -8.60 -25.97
C PHE A 170 11.36 -7.94 -25.19
N ASP A 171 12.21 -7.18 -25.87
CA ASP A 171 13.37 -6.48 -25.31
C ASP A 171 13.43 -5.00 -25.70
N ASP A 172 14.50 -4.32 -25.27
CA ASP A 172 14.79 -2.90 -25.55
C ASP A 172 14.97 -2.59 -27.05
N THR A 173 14.97 -3.58 -27.93
CA THR A 173 15.13 -3.43 -29.38
C THR A 173 13.90 -3.86 -30.19
N THR A 174 12.79 -4.13 -29.52
CA THR A 174 11.57 -4.61 -30.17
C THR A 174 10.70 -3.46 -30.69
N PHE A 175 10.53 -2.39 -29.93
CA PHE A 175 9.66 -1.29 -30.29
C PHE A 175 10.44 0.00 -30.57
N LYS A 176 10.05 0.70 -31.63
CA LYS A 176 10.58 2.00 -31.97
C LYS A 176 9.53 3.10 -31.79
N ALA A 177 9.97 4.22 -31.24
CA ALA A 177 9.21 5.45 -31.18
C ALA A 177 8.87 5.93 -32.59
N LYS A 178 7.60 6.22 -32.86
CA LYS A 178 7.15 6.68 -34.20
C LYS A 178 7.64 8.08 -34.53
N ASP A 179 7.79 8.91 -33.52
CA ASP A 179 8.18 10.30 -33.62
C ASP A 179 9.69 10.51 -33.81
N SER A 180 10.53 9.73 -33.12
CA SER A 180 11.99 9.89 -33.17
C SER A 180 12.73 8.76 -33.87
N GLY A 181 12.10 7.57 -34.00
CA GLY A 181 12.74 6.35 -34.50
C GLY A 181 13.69 5.69 -33.53
N ASP A 182 13.81 6.20 -32.29
CA ASP A 182 14.62 5.64 -31.24
C ASP A 182 13.97 4.37 -30.66
N TRP A 183 14.77 3.45 -30.14
CA TRP A 183 14.29 2.28 -29.45
C TRP A 183 13.65 2.65 -28.09
N ILE A 184 12.45 2.14 -27.84
CA ILE A 184 11.75 2.35 -26.57
C ILE A 184 12.19 1.27 -25.59
N ALA A 185 12.80 1.68 -24.48
CA ALA A 185 13.24 0.75 -23.46
C ALA A 185 12.07 -0.02 -22.83
N THR A 186 12.24 -1.31 -22.62
CA THR A 186 11.30 -2.16 -21.88
C THR A 186 11.33 -1.88 -20.39
N HIS A 187 12.18 -0.98 -19.97
CA HIS A 187 12.49 -0.68 -18.59
C HIS A 187 11.21 -0.40 -17.80
N GLN A 188 10.94 -1.27 -16.82
CA GLN A 188 9.84 -1.12 -15.90
C GLN A 188 8.45 -1.15 -16.55
N PHE A 189 8.28 -2.04 -17.50
CA PHE A 189 6.98 -2.25 -18.12
C PHE A 189 5.90 -2.49 -17.05
N ASN A 190 4.83 -1.71 -17.13
CA ASN A 190 3.76 -1.70 -16.14
C ASN A 190 2.42 -2.02 -16.78
N PRO A 191 2.02 -3.31 -16.84
CA PRO A 191 0.72 -3.71 -17.36
C PRO A 191 -0.39 -3.54 -16.32
N PHE A 192 -1.62 -3.37 -16.80
CA PHE A 192 -2.84 -3.46 -16.01
C PHE A 192 -4.02 -3.93 -16.88
N ILE A 193 -5.05 -4.48 -16.25
CA ILE A 193 -6.33 -4.74 -16.93
C ILE A 193 -7.12 -3.44 -16.97
N ASP A 194 -7.52 -3.04 -18.17
CA ASP A 194 -8.37 -1.88 -18.35
C ASP A 194 -9.82 -2.24 -18.01
N THR A 195 -10.31 -1.67 -16.92
CA THR A 195 -11.69 -1.83 -16.47
C THR A 195 -12.58 -0.65 -16.88
N ASN A 196 -12.11 0.22 -17.76
CA ASN A 196 -12.93 1.26 -18.37
C ASN A 196 -14.01 0.62 -19.24
N PRO A 197 -15.32 0.81 -18.96
CA PRO A 197 -16.39 0.18 -19.73
C PRO A 197 -16.43 0.65 -21.21
N ALA A 198 -15.77 1.75 -21.53
CA ALA A 198 -15.64 2.25 -22.90
C ALA A 198 -14.38 1.72 -23.63
N ALA A 199 -13.51 0.95 -22.96
CA ALA A 199 -12.30 0.43 -23.58
C ALA A 199 -12.64 -0.68 -24.60
N PRO A 200 -11.97 -0.70 -25.77
CA PRO A 200 -12.15 -1.79 -26.72
C PRO A 200 -11.70 -3.14 -26.13
N THR A 201 -12.45 -4.20 -26.42
CA THR A 201 -12.10 -5.58 -25.97
C THR A 201 -10.70 -6.00 -26.48
N ALA A 202 -10.31 -5.54 -27.67
CA ALA A 202 -9.00 -5.80 -28.25
C ALA A 202 -7.84 -5.16 -27.44
N ALA A 203 -8.14 -4.15 -26.60
CA ALA A 203 -7.19 -3.45 -25.72
C ALA A 203 -7.46 -3.75 -24.24
N ARG A 204 -7.85 -5.00 -23.93
CA ARG A 204 -8.18 -5.44 -22.57
C ARG A 204 -7.04 -5.20 -21.56
N TYR A 205 -5.81 -5.42 -22.00
CA TYR A 205 -4.63 -5.03 -21.23
C TYR A 205 -4.06 -3.74 -21.77
N LYS A 206 -3.64 -2.89 -20.87
CA LYS A 206 -2.87 -1.69 -21.16
C LYS A 206 -1.58 -1.70 -20.37
N GLY A 207 -0.59 -0.93 -20.83
CA GLY A 207 0.68 -0.87 -20.14
C GLY A 207 1.44 0.40 -20.48
N PHE A 208 2.50 0.63 -19.72
CA PHE A 208 3.42 1.75 -19.90
C PHE A 208 4.86 1.25 -19.86
N SER A 209 5.69 1.78 -20.74
CA SER A 209 7.13 1.56 -20.72
C SER A 209 7.86 2.72 -21.36
N GLY A 210 9.13 2.84 -21.09
CA GLY A 210 10.00 3.86 -21.61
C GLY A 210 10.91 4.43 -20.54
N GLN A 211 11.83 5.27 -20.95
CA GLN A 211 12.78 5.91 -20.05
C GLN A 211 12.93 7.39 -20.36
N GLY A 212 13.15 8.17 -19.30
CA GLY A 212 13.57 9.56 -19.40
C GLY A 212 15.07 9.71 -19.10
N HIS A 213 15.54 10.87 -19.26
CA HIS A 213 16.83 11.54 -19.03
C HIS A 213 18.11 10.72 -18.74
N HIS A 214 18.07 9.56 -18.06
CA HIS A 214 19.27 8.83 -17.65
C HIS A 214 19.62 7.59 -18.48
N CYS A 215 18.63 6.99 -19.09
CA CYS A 215 18.79 5.66 -19.70
C CYS A 215 18.13 5.53 -21.06
N GLY A 216 17.54 6.57 -21.60
CA GLY A 216 16.85 6.62 -22.88
C GLY A 216 16.35 8.02 -23.17
N LYS A 217 15.92 8.27 -24.41
CA LYS A 217 15.51 9.60 -24.87
C LYS A 217 14.04 9.69 -25.24
N THR A 218 13.30 8.60 -25.04
CA THR A 218 11.98 8.47 -25.65
C THR A 218 10.83 8.98 -24.80
N GLY A 219 10.96 9.05 -23.47
CA GLY A 219 9.83 9.29 -22.57
C GLY A 219 9.00 8.02 -22.32
N LEU A 220 7.80 8.16 -21.76
CA LEU A 220 6.89 7.06 -21.40
C LEU A 220 5.85 6.86 -22.50
N TYR A 221 5.79 5.65 -23.06
CA TYR A 221 4.83 5.25 -24.10
C TYR A 221 3.70 4.40 -23.51
N ALA A 222 2.52 4.51 -24.12
CA ALA A 222 1.38 3.67 -23.83
C ALA A 222 1.35 2.44 -24.75
N TYR A 223 0.97 1.29 -24.19
CA TYR A 223 0.84 0.02 -24.87
C TYR A 223 -0.54 -0.58 -24.66
N GLN A 224 -0.94 -1.45 -25.56
CA GLN A 224 -2.16 -2.25 -25.44
C GLN A 224 -1.93 -3.70 -25.86
N SER A 225 -2.78 -4.59 -25.37
CA SER A 225 -2.79 -6.02 -25.70
C SER A 225 -4.16 -6.64 -25.42
N ILE A 226 -4.52 -7.65 -26.19
CA ILE A 226 -5.74 -8.43 -25.96
C ILE A 226 -5.54 -9.52 -24.90
N ASP A 227 -4.32 -10.08 -24.79
CA ASP A 227 -4.01 -11.27 -23.99
C ASP A 227 -2.94 -11.04 -22.89
N GLY A 228 -2.24 -9.89 -22.94
CA GLY A 228 -1.14 -9.57 -22.04
C GLY A 228 0.19 -10.19 -22.46
N ILE A 229 0.26 -10.84 -23.62
CA ILE A 229 1.43 -11.50 -24.19
C ILE A 229 1.88 -10.78 -25.46
N HIS A 230 0.96 -10.51 -26.39
CA HIS A 230 1.22 -9.80 -27.62
C HIS A 230 0.89 -8.31 -27.45
N TRP A 231 1.92 -7.49 -27.43
CA TRP A 231 1.82 -6.07 -27.16
C TRP A 231 2.08 -5.23 -28.40
N GLU A 232 1.41 -4.08 -28.48
CA GLU A 232 1.64 -3.03 -29.48
C GLU A 232 1.64 -1.66 -28.84
N ILE A 233 2.28 -0.68 -29.50
CA ILE A 233 2.28 0.71 -29.05
C ILE A 233 0.90 1.31 -29.33
N ALA A 234 0.25 1.87 -28.31
CA ALA A 234 -1.06 2.49 -28.37
C ALA A 234 -1.01 4.00 -28.63
N SER A 235 0.12 4.68 -28.36
CA SER A 235 0.29 6.12 -28.54
C SER A 235 1.22 6.44 -29.73
N ASP A 236 0.99 7.56 -30.39
CA ASP A 236 1.87 8.01 -31.52
C ASP A 236 3.16 8.67 -31.03
N GLY A 237 3.14 9.22 -29.81
CA GLY A 237 4.29 9.81 -29.13
C GLY A 237 4.28 9.46 -27.64
N PRO A 238 5.25 9.96 -26.86
CA PRO A 238 5.29 9.72 -25.44
C PRO A 238 4.12 10.42 -24.72
N ILE A 239 3.49 9.72 -23.80
CA ILE A 239 2.43 10.28 -22.94
C ILE A 239 3.00 11.13 -21.79
N VAL A 240 4.25 10.92 -21.46
CA VAL A 240 5.06 11.74 -20.55
C VAL A 240 6.41 11.94 -21.22
N SER A 241 6.85 13.20 -21.32
CA SER A 241 8.09 13.54 -22.02
C SER A 241 9.35 12.96 -21.36
N ASN A 242 10.45 12.94 -22.09
CA ASN A 242 11.74 12.49 -21.61
C ASN A 242 12.44 13.47 -20.65
N ASP A 243 11.83 14.62 -20.36
CA ASP A 243 12.35 15.59 -19.38
C ASP A 243 12.27 15.05 -17.93
N TYR A 244 11.42 14.06 -17.70
CA TYR A 244 11.21 13.45 -16.39
C TYR A 244 12.14 12.26 -16.16
N SER A 245 12.47 12.01 -14.89
CA SER A 245 13.31 10.86 -14.48
C SER A 245 12.45 9.61 -14.30
N LEU A 246 12.09 8.99 -15.40
CA LEU A 246 11.17 7.85 -15.46
C LEU A 246 11.79 6.50 -15.06
N ASP A 247 13.03 6.47 -14.57
CA ASP A 247 13.73 5.25 -14.12
C ASP A 247 13.17 4.73 -12.79
N SER A 248 11.91 4.32 -12.78
CA SER A 248 11.21 3.71 -11.65
C SER A 248 9.87 3.11 -12.11
N CYS A 249 9.07 2.56 -11.19
CA CYS A 249 7.73 2.10 -11.49
C CYS A 249 6.85 3.24 -11.98
N ASN A 250 6.41 3.16 -13.24
CA ASN A 250 5.45 4.07 -13.84
C ASN A 250 4.07 3.43 -13.75
N GLN A 251 3.46 3.47 -12.57
CA GLN A 251 2.26 2.74 -12.21
C GLN A 251 1.01 3.37 -12.81
N GLY A 252 0.29 2.62 -13.64
CA GLY A 252 -0.95 3.08 -14.25
C GLY A 252 -2.15 2.17 -14.00
N PHE A 253 -3.35 2.76 -14.06
CA PHE A 253 -4.62 2.04 -13.92
C PHE A 253 -5.80 2.91 -14.37
N TRP A 254 -6.97 2.28 -14.55
CA TRP A 254 -8.25 2.96 -14.63
C TRP A 254 -8.83 3.16 -13.23
N ASP A 255 -9.17 4.40 -12.90
CA ASP A 255 -9.86 4.78 -11.69
C ASP A 255 -11.39 4.81 -11.97
N ALA A 256 -12.06 3.75 -11.60
CA ALA A 256 -13.50 3.60 -11.87
C ALA A 256 -14.35 4.60 -11.06
N GLU A 257 -13.92 4.96 -9.84
CA GLU A 257 -14.62 5.92 -8.97
C GLU A 257 -14.60 7.33 -9.57
N ARG A 258 -13.46 7.73 -10.19
CA ARG A 258 -13.28 9.06 -10.76
C ARG A 258 -13.36 9.07 -12.29
N LYS A 259 -13.60 7.91 -12.92
CA LYS A 259 -13.76 7.72 -14.36
C LYS A 259 -12.61 8.36 -15.15
N ARG A 260 -11.39 8.00 -14.78
CA ARG A 260 -10.16 8.50 -15.41
C ARG A 260 -9.03 7.48 -15.33
N TYR A 261 -8.10 7.52 -16.24
CA TYR A 261 -6.81 6.87 -16.10
C TYR A 261 -5.90 7.71 -15.21
N ALA A 262 -5.03 7.09 -14.47
CA ALA A 262 -3.98 7.72 -13.69
C ALA A 262 -2.64 7.04 -13.97
N VAL A 263 -1.56 7.81 -14.04
CA VAL A 263 -0.18 7.32 -14.09
C VAL A 263 0.63 8.03 -13.03
N TYR A 264 1.20 7.26 -12.12
CA TYR A 264 2.14 7.71 -11.10
C TYR A 264 3.54 7.34 -11.56
N PHE A 265 4.44 8.31 -11.56
CA PHE A 265 5.81 8.11 -12.01
C PHE A 265 6.80 8.93 -11.19
N ARG A 266 8.08 8.60 -11.30
CA ARG A 266 9.13 9.25 -10.53
C ARG A 266 9.71 10.45 -11.27
N HIS A 267 10.03 11.49 -10.49
CA HIS A 267 10.95 12.53 -10.91
C HIS A 267 11.85 12.93 -9.73
N LEU A 268 12.70 13.93 -9.94
CA LEU A 268 13.66 14.43 -8.97
C LEU A 268 13.30 15.86 -8.63
N ARG A 269 13.30 16.20 -7.34
CA ARG A 269 13.23 17.59 -6.86
C ARG A 269 14.01 17.76 -5.57
N ASN A 270 14.37 19.00 -5.24
CA ASN A 270 14.90 19.35 -3.94
C ASN A 270 13.83 20.02 -3.05
N GLU A 271 14.20 20.34 -1.82
CA GLU A 271 13.28 20.97 -0.85
C GLU A 271 12.90 22.41 -1.21
N SER A 272 13.68 23.09 -2.07
CA SER A 272 13.33 24.42 -2.60
C SER A 272 12.39 24.36 -3.82
N GLY A 273 12.04 23.15 -4.29
CA GLY A 273 11.12 22.94 -5.43
C GLY A 273 11.79 22.92 -6.79
N GLU A 274 13.12 23.03 -6.87
CA GLU A 274 13.85 22.87 -8.12
C GLU A 274 13.81 21.41 -8.57
N SER A 275 13.57 21.18 -9.87
CA SER A 275 13.39 19.86 -10.45
C SER A 275 14.59 19.40 -11.27
N GLY A 276 14.78 18.08 -11.34
CA GLY A 276 15.78 17.43 -12.17
C GLY A 276 17.08 17.10 -11.46
N ILE A 277 17.97 16.39 -12.16
CA ILE A 277 19.24 15.88 -11.61
C ILE A 277 20.25 16.97 -11.26
N LYS A 278 20.10 18.14 -11.84
CA LYS A 278 20.99 19.28 -11.56
C LYS A 278 20.58 20.05 -10.32
N ALA A 279 19.40 19.81 -9.76
CA ALA A 279 18.95 20.46 -8.54
C ALA A 279 19.83 20.03 -7.34
N PRO A 280 20.48 20.95 -6.60
CA PRO A 280 21.34 20.58 -5.49
C PRO A 280 20.56 19.83 -4.41
N GLY A 281 21.09 18.71 -3.93
CA GLY A 281 20.43 17.91 -2.88
C GLY A 281 19.12 17.25 -3.31
N TRP A 282 18.95 16.99 -4.60
CA TRP A 282 17.75 16.33 -5.13
C TRP A 282 17.45 15.00 -4.44
N LYS A 283 16.18 14.76 -4.29
CA LYS A 283 15.62 13.47 -3.84
C LYS A 283 14.64 12.96 -4.88
N ARG A 284 14.42 11.65 -4.89
CA ARG A 284 13.35 11.04 -5.70
C ARG A 284 12.01 11.36 -5.10
N ASP A 285 11.06 11.73 -5.96
CA ASP A 285 9.70 11.98 -5.53
C ASP A 285 8.71 11.60 -6.64
N ILE A 286 7.41 11.68 -6.38
CA ILE A 286 6.36 11.12 -7.21
C ILE A 286 5.50 12.22 -7.81
N LEU A 287 5.26 12.09 -9.11
CA LEU A 287 4.30 12.86 -9.88
C LEU A 287 3.12 11.98 -10.28
N VAL A 288 1.99 12.62 -10.56
CA VAL A 288 0.80 11.99 -11.14
C VAL A 288 0.30 12.80 -12.32
N THR A 289 -0.17 12.10 -13.35
CA THR A 289 -0.93 12.66 -14.46
C THR A 289 -2.20 11.85 -14.71
N PHE A 290 -3.22 12.47 -15.28
CA PHE A 290 -4.52 11.86 -15.49
C PHE A 290 -4.94 11.97 -16.96
N SER A 291 -5.77 11.01 -17.41
CA SER A 291 -6.38 11.01 -18.74
C SER A 291 -7.80 10.49 -18.69
N LYS A 292 -8.66 10.94 -19.59
CA LYS A 292 -10.02 10.40 -19.78
C LYS A 292 -10.08 9.34 -20.88
N ASP A 293 -9.15 9.37 -21.81
CA ASP A 293 -9.15 8.58 -23.05
C ASP A 293 -7.89 7.73 -23.26
N PHE A 294 -6.96 7.74 -22.31
CA PHE A 294 -5.68 7.03 -22.34
C PHE A 294 -4.64 7.64 -23.31
N ILE A 295 -4.99 8.64 -24.07
CA ILE A 295 -4.13 9.28 -25.09
C ILE A 295 -3.74 10.70 -24.68
N ASN A 296 -4.72 11.49 -24.25
CA ASN A 296 -4.51 12.89 -23.85
C ASN A 296 -4.36 12.97 -22.32
N TRP A 297 -3.19 13.41 -21.87
CA TRP A 297 -2.83 13.45 -20.46
C TRP A 297 -2.69 14.89 -19.96
N THR A 298 -3.04 15.11 -18.70
CA THR A 298 -2.87 16.41 -18.05
C THR A 298 -1.41 16.70 -17.77
N GLU A 299 -1.08 17.98 -17.51
CA GLU A 299 0.24 18.31 -16.96
C GLU A 299 0.48 17.55 -15.66
N PRO A 300 1.65 16.94 -15.48
CA PRO A 300 1.99 16.21 -14.26
C PRO A 300 2.02 17.10 -13.02
N GLN A 301 1.53 16.57 -11.92
CA GLN A 301 1.46 17.25 -10.62
C GLN A 301 2.25 16.49 -9.57
N TRP A 302 3.02 17.19 -8.73
CA TRP A 302 3.66 16.61 -7.56
C TRP A 302 2.62 16.16 -6.54
N LEU A 303 2.86 15.01 -5.90
CA LEU A 303 2.03 14.59 -4.79
C LEU A 303 2.19 15.55 -3.60
N ILE A 304 1.11 15.74 -2.87
CA ILE A 304 1.04 16.56 -1.66
C ILE A 304 0.97 15.61 -0.48
N TYR A 305 1.92 15.75 0.45
CA TYR A 305 2.02 14.81 1.55
C TYR A 305 1.52 15.39 2.86
N HIS A 306 0.90 14.52 3.62
CA HIS A 306 0.49 14.72 5.00
C HIS A 306 1.09 13.63 5.87
N ARG A 307 1.37 13.93 7.13
CA ARG A 307 1.70 12.91 8.13
C ARG A 307 0.44 12.06 8.41
N ASP A 308 0.63 10.93 9.05
CA ASP A 308 -0.48 10.07 9.48
C ASP A 308 -1.52 10.83 10.33
N ASP A 309 -1.10 11.81 11.15
CA ASP A 309 -1.96 12.68 11.95
C ASP A 309 -2.66 13.80 11.14
N GLY A 310 -2.43 13.88 9.84
CA GLY A 310 -3.05 14.85 8.92
C GLY A 310 -2.35 16.19 8.82
N ARG A 311 -1.28 16.43 9.57
CA ARG A 311 -0.48 17.66 9.42
C ARG A 311 0.27 17.65 8.08
N PRO A 312 0.39 18.78 7.39
CA PRO A 312 1.21 18.86 6.18
C PRO A 312 2.65 18.40 6.44
N SER A 313 3.22 17.71 5.48
CA SER A 313 4.62 17.29 5.47
C SER A 313 5.35 17.93 4.30
N THR A 314 6.38 18.70 4.59
CA THR A 314 7.24 19.34 3.59
C THR A 314 8.54 18.57 3.37
N GLU A 315 8.84 17.59 4.22
CA GLU A 315 10.06 16.78 4.12
C GLU A 315 9.97 15.82 2.93
N LEU A 316 11.02 15.80 2.11
CA LEU A 316 11.17 14.86 1.01
C LEU A 316 11.81 13.56 1.51
N GLU A 317 11.12 12.46 1.35
CA GLU A 317 11.49 11.14 1.91
C GLU A 317 12.29 10.26 0.94
N HIS A 318 12.75 10.80 -0.18
CA HIS A 318 13.54 10.07 -1.18
C HIS A 318 12.83 8.80 -1.68
N LEU A 319 11.59 8.94 -2.19
CA LEU A 319 10.74 7.85 -2.63
C LEU A 319 11.20 7.28 -3.98
N TYR A 320 11.65 6.03 -3.98
CA TYR A 320 12.23 5.38 -5.17
C TYR A 320 11.16 4.87 -6.13
N THR A 321 10.15 4.15 -5.61
CA THR A 321 8.98 3.65 -6.34
C THR A 321 7.71 4.25 -5.75
N ASN A 322 6.56 4.04 -6.37
CA ASN A 322 5.29 4.56 -5.87
C ASN A 322 4.28 3.47 -5.50
N GLU A 323 4.12 2.45 -6.35
CA GLU A 323 3.18 1.34 -6.18
C GLU A 323 1.77 1.78 -5.75
N VAL A 324 1.23 2.84 -6.38
CA VAL A 324 -0.10 3.39 -6.08
C VAL A 324 -1.17 2.69 -6.88
N LYS A 325 -2.23 2.23 -6.21
CA LYS A 325 -3.47 1.71 -6.83
C LYS A 325 -4.70 1.95 -5.97
N PRO A 326 -5.91 1.97 -6.53
CA PRO A 326 -7.14 1.83 -5.76
C PRO A 326 -7.17 0.49 -5.01
N TYR A 327 -7.63 0.52 -3.78
CA TYR A 327 -7.80 -0.70 -2.99
C TYR A 327 -9.10 -1.41 -3.40
N LYS A 328 -9.03 -2.66 -3.86
CA LYS A 328 -10.19 -3.39 -4.43
C LYS A 328 -11.41 -3.43 -3.51
N ARG A 329 -11.21 -3.61 -2.19
CA ARG A 329 -12.32 -3.66 -1.21
C ARG A 329 -12.88 -2.27 -0.83
N ALA A 330 -12.12 -1.20 -1.14
CA ALA A 330 -12.50 0.19 -0.92
C ALA A 330 -11.94 1.08 -2.06
N PRO A 331 -12.49 1.01 -3.29
CA PRO A 331 -11.86 1.60 -4.49
C PRO A 331 -11.77 3.13 -4.45
N HIS A 332 -12.50 3.78 -3.57
CA HIS A 332 -12.38 5.22 -3.32
C HIS A 332 -11.10 5.60 -2.53
N ILE A 333 -10.37 4.62 -1.99
CA ILE A 333 -9.09 4.79 -1.29
C ILE A 333 -7.97 4.26 -2.16
N TYR A 334 -6.98 5.10 -2.45
CA TYR A 334 -5.71 4.67 -3.01
C TYR A 334 -4.77 4.23 -1.88
N LEU A 335 -4.11 3.12 -2.09
CA LEU A 335 -2.97 2.70 -1.27
C LEU A 335 -1.72 2.76 -2.14
N GLY A 336 -0.62 3.23 -1.58
CA GLY A 336 0.68 3.24 -2.20
C GLY A 336 1.73 2.62 -1.27
N PHE A 337 2.70 1.92 -1.86
CA PHE A 337 3.81 1.33 -1.12
C PHE A 337 5.14 1.85 -1.67
N PRO A 338 5.40 3.16 -1.52
CA PRO A 338 6.64 3.74 -2.02
C PRO A 338 7.84 3.10 -1.31
N ALA A 339 8.86 2.79 -2.10
CA ALA A 339 10.13 2.36 -1.54
C ALA A 339 10.95 3.58 -1.12
N GLN A 340 11.07 3.83 0.17
CA GLN A 340 11.95 4.86 0.70
C GLN A 340 13.41 4.42 0.52
N PHE A 341 14.26 5.33 0.04
CA PHE A 341 15.68 5.09 -0.14
C PHE A 341 16.52 5.89 0.85
N ASN A 342 17.11 5.21 1.81
CA ASN A 342 18.00 5.79 2.83
C ASN A 342 19.32 4.99 2.97
N GLY A 343 19.92 4.59 1.83
CA GLY A 343 21.02 3.63 1.76
C GLY A 343 20.54 2.18 1.64
N SER A 344 19.27 1.94 1.87
CA SER A 344 18.54 0.69 1.62
C SER A 344 17.16 1.01 1.06
N VAL A 345 16.42 0.00 0.65
CA VAL A 345 15.07 0.15 0.10
C VAL A 345 14.07 -0.40 1.10
N ASP A 346 13.19 0.46 1.59
CA ASP A 346 12.19 0.16 2.60
C ASP A 346 10.79 0.50 2.09
N PRO A 347 9.90 -0.48 1.87
CA PRO A 347 8.53 -0.22 1.45
C PRO A 347 7.73 0.38 2.61
N MET A 348 7.20 1.59 2.40
CA MET A 348 6.38 2.33 3.36
C MET A 348 4.91 2.27 2.95
N LEU A 349 3.99 2.76 3.78
CA LEU A 349 2.58 2.89 3.43
C LEU A 349 2.22 4.36 3.23
N MET A 350 1.45 4.63 2.18
CA MET A 350 0.72 5.89 2.03
C MET A 350 -0.69 5.65 1.51
N ALA A 351 -1.62 6.52 1.85
CA ALA A 351 -3.01 6.43 1.44
C ALA A 351 -3.57 7.77 0.97
N SER A 352 -4.49 7.75 0.02
CA SER A 352 -5.14 8.93 -0.52
C SER A 352 -6.60 8.68 -0.86
N ARG A 353 -7.43 9.75 -0.81
CA ARG A 353 -8.82 9.68 -1.25
C ARG A 353 -9.10 10.46 -2.53
N ASP A 354 -8.15 11.19 -3.07
CA ASP A 354 -8.29 11.95 -4.31
C ASP A 354 -7.22 11.62 -5.36
N GLY A 355 -6.17 10.90 -4.94
CA GLY A 355 -5.04 10.51 -5.77
C GLY A 355 -3.95 11.58 -5.89
N LEU A 356 -4.06 12.68 -5.15
CA LEU A 356 -3.08 13.77 -5.12
C LEU A 356 -2.55 14.03 -3.72
N HIS A 357 -3.42 14.06 -2.71
CA HIS A 357 -3.07 14.27 -1.30
C HIS A 357 -2.89 12.92 -0.61
N PHE A 358 -1.68 12.61 -0.16
CA PHE A 358 -1.32 11.34 0.45
C PHE A 358 -0.95 11.48 1.92
N TYR A 359 -1.53 10.64 2.78
CA TYR A 359 -1.17 10.45 4.18
C TYR A 359 -0.10 9.38 4.27
N ARG A 360 1.07 9.72 4.82
CA ARG A 360 2.24 8.82 4.88
C ARG A 360 2.41 8.24 6.27
N TRP A 361 2.63 6.93 6.29
CA TRP A 361 2.96 6.15 7.47
C TRP A 361 4.45 5.80 7.43
N MET A 362 5.26 6.57 8.20
CA MET A 362 6.72 6.51 8.13
C MET A 362 7.36 5.89 9.38
N GLU A 363 6.55 5.33 10.31
CA GLU A 363 7.05 4.76 11.56
C GLU A 363 7.99 3.57 11.34
N HIS A 364 7.61 2.66 10.43
CA HIS A 364 8.40 1.50 10.07
C HIS A 364 7.99 0.98 8.68
N PRO A 365 8.88 0.26 7.97
CA PRO A 365 8.52 -0.36 6.71
C PRO A 365 7.42 -1.41 6.89
N VAL A 366 6.55 -1.53 5.88
CA VAL A 366 5.50 -2.57 5.88
C VAL A 366 6.05 -3.97 5.68
N ILE A 367 7.29 -4.13 5.22
CA ILE A 367 8.02 -5.40 5.20
C ILE A 367 9.32 -5.22 6.00
N PRO A 368 9.43 -5.80 7.20
CA PRO A 368 10.66 -5.76 7.99
C PRO A 368 11.78 -6.54 7.29
N LYS A 369 13.00 -6.04 7.32
CA LYS A 369 14.18 -6.72 6.76
C LYS A 369 14.65 -7.92 7.56
N SER A 370 14.32 -7.97 8.83
CA SER A 370 14.89 -8.87 9.82
C SER A 370 14.29 -10.28 9.85
N ALA A 371 13.22 -10.54 9.11
CA ALA A 371 12.56 -11.84 9.18
C ALA A 371 12.10 -12.33 7.80
N PRO A 372 12.28 -13.62 7.47
CA PRO A 372 13.03 -14.63 8.22
C PRO A 372 14.56 -14.44 8.15
N ALA A 373 15.34 -15.29 8.85
CA ALA A 373 16.78 -15.12 9.00
C ALA A 373 17.57 -15.10 7.68
N ASP A 374 17.12 -15.79 6.64
CA ASP A 374 17.71 -15.78 5.30
C ASP A 374 17.55 -14.44 4.55
N ARG A 375 16.76 -13.51 5.11
CA ARG A 375 16.60 -12.13 4.60
C ARG A 375 17.58 -11.13 5.21
N GLN A 376 18.36 -11.47 6.21
CA GLN A 376 19.25 -10.52 6.91
C GLN A 376 20.29 -9.86 6.01
N LYS A 377 20.65 -10.50 4.90
CA LYS A 377 21.60 -9.97 3.89
C LYS A 377 20.91 -9.44 2.64
N ILE A 378 19.63 -9.15 2.73
CA ILE A 378 18.85 -8.70 1.57
C ILE A 378 19.38 -7.37 1.02
N ARG A 379 19.58 -7.29 -0.29
CA ARG A 379 20.06 -6.08 -0.97
C ARG A 379 18.94 -5.14 -1.40
N SER A 380 17.78 -5.69 -1.60
CA SER A 380 16.61 -4.94 -2.06
C SER A 380 15.35 -5.53 -1.44
N ASN A 381 14.41 -4.68 -1.12
CA ASN A 381 13.13 -5.04 -0.51
C ASN A 381 12.01 -4.29 -1.25
N HIS A 382 12.03 -4.39 -2.59
CA HIS A 382 10.98 -3.77 -3.39
C HIS A 382 9.71 -4.59 -3.31
N LEU A 383 8.68 -4.00 -2.73
CA LEU A 383 7.33 -4.53 -2.76
C LEU A 383 6.67 -4.11 -4.08
N TRP A 384 6.05 -5.07 -4.76
CA TRP A 384 5.30 -4.85 -5.98
C TRP A 384 3.82 -4.93 -5.70
N GLN A 385 3.09 -3.89 -6.03
CA GLN A 385 1.68 -3.84 -5.75
C GLN A 385 0.90 -4.71 -6.73
N GLU A 386 0.29 -5.69 -6.24
CA GLU A 386 -0.98 -6.32 -6.54
C GLU A 386 -1.37 -7.07 -5.30
N MET A 387 -2.55 -6.78 -4.79
CA MET A 387 -3.09 -7.46 -3.62
C MET A 387 -3.91 -8.63 -4.12
N VAL A 388 -3.30 -9.81 -4.10
CA VAL A 388 -3.89 -11.04 -4.62
C VAL A 388 -4.65 -11.74 -3.50
N GLU A 389 -5.88 -12.16 -3.81
CA GLU A 389 -6.72 -12.96 -2.91
C GLU A 389 -6.60 -14.43 -3.29
N LEU A 390 -6.17 -15.27 -2.33
CA LEU A 390 -6.03 -16.70 -2.54
C LEU A 390 -7.19 -17.45 -1.88
N PRO A 391 -7.78 -18.47 -2.55
CA PRO A 391 -8.90 -19.22 -2.00
C PRO A 391 -8.60 -19.98 -0.72
N ASP A 392 -7.35 -20.43 -0.53
CA ASP A 392 -6.88 -21.15 0.65
C ASP A 392 -6.51 -20.21 1.83
N GLU A 393 -6.44 -18.90 1.59
CA GLU A 393 -6.22 -17.88 2.62
C GLU A 393 -7.28 -16.76 2.52
N PRO A 394 -8.58 -17.06 2.71
CA PRO A 394 -9.68 -16.14 2.38
C PRO A 394 -9.68 -14.83 3.17
N ASN A 395 -9.02 -14.78 4.32
CA ASN A 395 -8.96 -13.59 5.19
C ASN A 395 -7.70 -12.75 4.98
N LYS A 396 -6.83 -13.14 4.03
CA LYS A 396 -5.56 -12.48 3.77
C LYS A 396 -5.47 -11.94 2.35
N LEU A 397 -4.55 -11.01 2.18
CA LEU A 397 -4.06 -10.53 0.90
C LEU A 397 -2.61 -10.98 0.75
N SER A 398 -2.25 -11.49 -0.41
CA SER A 398 -0.87 -11.82 -0.77
C SER A 398 -0.25 -10.71 -1.58
N MET A 399 1.00 -10.38 -1.27
CA MET A 399 1.83 -9.42 -2.00
C MET A 399 3.22 -10.01 -2.18
N TYR A 400 3.95 -9.52 -3.19
CA TYR A 400 5.23 -10.09 -3.58
C TYR A 400 6.33 -9.03 -3.52
N ALA A 401 7.50 -9.40 -2.99
CA ALA A 401 8.66 -8.53 -2.94
C ALA A 401 9.90 -9.18 -3.53
N SER A 402 10.69 -8.38 -4.26
CA SER A 402 11.97 -8.82 -4.81
C SER A 402 13.06 -8.82 -3.75
N GLU A 403 13.90 -9.84 -3.80
CA GLU A 403 15.07 -10.05 -2.95
C GLU A 403 16.32 -10.36 -3.78
N ASN A 404 17.49 -10.14 -3.21
CA ASN A 404 18.79 -10.50 -3.78
C ASN A 404 19.10 -9.81 -5.11
N LEU A 405 18.84 -8.52 -5.26
CA LEU A 405 19.12 -7.79 -6.49
C LEU A 405 20.59 -7.34 -6.58
N GLY A 406 21.13 -7.40 -7.79
CA GLY A 406 22.25 -6.57 -8.19
C GLY A 406 23.63 -7.05 -7.80
N ILE A 407 23.92 -8.34 -7.84
CA ILE A 407 25.28 -8.83 -7.80
C ILE A 407 25.70 -9.39 -9.16
N LYS A 408 26.99 -9.24 -9.49
CA LYS A 408 27.62 -9.85 -10.65
C LYS A 408 27.67 -11.37 -10.47
N GLY A 409 26.89 -12.10 -11.25
CA GLY A 409 26.85 -13.56 -11.23
C GLY A 409 25.81 -14.14 -10.26
N PRO A 410 25.61 -15.45 -10.19
CA PRO A 410 25.04 -16.05 -9.01
C PRO A 410 25.80 -15.45 -7.83
N HIS A 411 25.08 -15.09 -6.77
CA HIS A 411 25.72 -14.55 -5.58
C HIS A 411 26.91 -15.44 -5.19
N GLU A 412 27.93 -14.89 -4.54
CA GLU A 412 29.08 -15.66 -4.06
C GLU A 412 28.65 -16.89 -3.26
N ASP A 413 27.45 -16.87 -2.67
CA ASP A 413 26.80 -17.98 -1.96
C ASP A 413 25.91 -18.85 -2.88
N GLY A 414 25.91 -18.65 -4.19
CA GLY A 414 25.09 -19.38 -5.17
C GLY A 414 23.61 -18.97 -5.21
N SER A 415 23.19 -17.93 -4.47
CA SER A 415 21.81 -17.48 -4.49
C SER A 415 21.50 -16.63 -5.73
N PHE A 416 20.25 -16.70 -6.19
CA PHE A 416 19.72 -15.91 -7.31
C PHE A 416 18.80 -14.79 -6.83
N PRO A 417 18.55 -13.76 -7.65
CA PRO A 417 17.41 -12.88 -7.44
C PRO A 417 16.12 -13.70 -7.33
N ARG A 418 15.24 -13.31 -6.44
CA ARG A 418 14.03 -14.08 -6.16
C ARG A 418 12.87 -13.19 -5.74
N VAL A 419 11.70 -13.75 -5.76
CA VAL A 419 10.47 -13.13 -5.28
C VAL A 419 9.94 -13.91 -4.09
N ARG A 420 9.69 -13.21 -2.99
CA ARG A 420 9.07 -13.77 -1.78
C ARG A 420 7.64 -13.26 -1.65
N ARG A 421 6.73 -14.15 -1.22
CA ARG A 421 5.35 -13.84 -0.91
C ARG A 421 5.23 -13.38 0.55
N PHE A 422 4.46 -12.31 0.74
CA PHE A 422 4.08 -11.77 2.04
C PHE A 422 2.57 -11.73 2.15
N THR A 423 2.06 -11.80 3.36
CA THR A 423 0.63 -11.73 3.63
C THR A 423 0.30 -10.64 4.63
N ILE A 424 -0.87 -10.06 4.47
CA ILE A 424 -1.50 -9.16 5.42
C ILE A 424 -2.99 -9.50 5.51
N ARG A 425 -3.60 -9.26 6.67
CA ARG A 425 -5.06 -9.35 6.84
C ARG A 425 -5.77 -8.47 5.80
N LYS A 426 -6.90 -8.89 5.26
CA LYS A 426 -7.79 -8.02 4.48
C LYS A 426 -8.12 -6.77 5.29
N ASP A 427 -7.98 -5.57 4.68
CA ASP A 427 -8.10 -4.25 5.32
C ASP A 427 -7.08 -3.98 6.45
N GLY A 428 -6.17 -4.90 6.73
CA GLY A 428 -5.29 -4.94 7.91
C GLY A 428 -4.06 -4.03 7.83
N PHE A 429 -4.08 -2.95 7.05
CA PHE A 429 -2.96 -2.02 6.90
C PHE A 429 -2.77 -1.15 8.15
N VAL A 430 -3.88 -0.62 8.66
CA VAL A 430 -3.94 0.21 9.85
C VAL A 430 -5.18 -0.16 10.66
N SER A 431 -5.02 -0.35 11.96
CA SER A 431 -6.14 -0.50 12.90
C SER A 431 -6.30 0.72 13.79
N VAL A 432 -7.45 0.80 14.46
CA VAL A 432 -7.58 1.46 15.76
C VAL A 432 -7.46 0.38 16.81
N ARG A 433 -6.41 0.47 17.65
CA ARG A 433 -6.09 -0.51 18.69
C ARG A 433 -6.29 0.06 20.08
N ALA A 434 -6.84 -0.74 20.97
CA ALA A 434 -6.76 -0.56 22.42
C ALA A 434 -5.99 -1.71 23.08
N GLY A 435 -5.27 -1.41 24.16
CA GLY A 435 -4.59 -2.39 25.02
C GLY A 435 -5.49 -2.84 26.17
N GLU A 436 -4.88 -3.10 27.34
CA GLU A 436 -5.59 -3.50 28.57
C GLU A 436 -6.52 -2.41 29.11
N GLU A 437 -6.17 -1.15 28.91
CA GLU A 437 -7.05 -0.04 29.22
C GLU A 437 -8.04 0.17 28.08
N LEU A 438 -9.27 0.56 28.41
CA LEU A 438 -10.29 0.88 27.41
C LEU A 438 -9.86 1.98 26.46
N GLY A 439 -10.10 1.75 25.17
CA GLY A 439 -9.93 2.72 24.12
C GLY A 439 -11.27 3.08 23.48
N GLU A 440 -11.41 4.31 23.01
CA GLU A 440 -12.61 4.78 22.38
C GLU A 440 -12.31 5.48 21.05
N LEU A 441 -13.04 5.11 20.01
CA LEU A 441 -13.10 5.83 18.75
C LEU A 441 -14.52 6.39 18.57
N VAL A 442 -14.64 7.66 18.27
CA VAL A 442 -15.88 8.26 17.75
C VAL A 442 -15.62 8.78 16.34
N THR A 443 -16.48 8.42 15.40
CA THR A 443 -16.37 8.90 14.02
C THR A 443 -16.82 10.35 13.88
N LYS A 444 -16.42 11.01 12.79
CA LYS A 444 -17.15 12.20 12.29
C LYS A 444 -18.59 11.81 11.98
N PRO A 445 -19.50 12.79 11.79
CA PRO A 445 -20.87 12.48 11.41
C PRO A 445 -20.88 11.80 10.02
N LEU A 446 -21.61 10.70 9.91
CA LEU A 446 -21.70 9.84 8.72
C LEU A 446 -23.12 9.80 8.20
N ILE A 447 -23.29 9.79 6.87
CA ILE A 447 -24.55 9.46 6.20
C ILE A 447 -24.29 8.19 5.39
N PHE A 448 -25.01 7.13 5.71
CA PHE A 448 -24.86 5.81 5.10
C PHE A 448 -26.12 5.36 4.34
N THR A 449 -25.97 4.32 3.55
CA THR A 449 -27.03 3.50 2.94
C THR A 449 -26.85 2.05 3.36
N GLY A 450 -27.93 1.27 3.32
CA GLY A 450 -27.94 -0.10 3.86
C GLY A 450 -28.64 -0.16 5.20
N ASN A 451 -28.72 -1.35 5.78
CA ASN A 451 -29.46 -1.59 7.02
C ASN A 451 -28.68 -2.33 8.10
N LYS A 452 -27.46 -2.83 7.81
CA LYS A 452 -26.60 -3.54 8.76
C LYS A 452 -25.23 -2.89 8.82
N LEU A 453 -24.64 -2.86 10.01
CA LEU A 453 -23.24 -2.49 10.20
C LEU A 453 -22.38 -3.74 10.24
N THR A 454 -21.37 -3.82 9.39
CA THR A 454 -20.33 -4.87 9.45
C THR A 454 -18.98 -4.26 9.77
N VAL A 455 -18.17 -5.03 10.52
CA VAL A 455 -16.84 -4.62 10.96
C VAL A 455 -15.81 -5.71 10.69
N ASN A 456 -14.59 -5.26 10.44
CA ASN A 456 -13.40 -6.10 10.41
C ASN A 456 -12.60 -5.83 11.67
N TYR A 457 -12.43 -6.83 12.52
CA TYR A 457 -11.82 -6.68 13.84
C TYR A 457 -11.06 -7.93 14.28
N ASN A 458 -10.20 -7.77 15.27
CA ASN A 458 -9.61 -8.86 16.04
C ASN A 458 -9.62 -8.47 17.51
N ALA A 459 -10.40 -9.19 18.31
CA ALA A 459 -10.47 -9.02 19.75
C ALA A 459 -9.77 -10.15 20.53
N GLN A 460 -8.96 -10.98 19.87
CA GLN A 460 -8.19 -12.07 20.49
C GLN A 460 -6.77 -11.62 20.87
N LEU A 461 -6.60 -10.37 21.34
CA LEU A 461 -5.31 -9.85 21.77
C LEU A 461 -5.02 -10.11 23.26
N GLY A 462 -5.98 -10.62 24.00
CA GLY A 462 -5.91 -10.96 25.41
C GLY A 462 -7.22 -11.59 25.89
N GLU A 463 -7.26 -12.03 27.15
CA GLU A 463 -8.41 -12.76 27.72
C GLU A 463 -9.70 -11.92 27.81
N ALA A 464 -9.57 -10.59 27.90
CA ALA A 464 -10.70 -9.66 27.98
C ALA A 464 -10.94 -8.92 26.67
N GLY A 465 -10.52 -9.49 25.54
CA GLY A 465 -10.64 -8.85 24.23
C GLY A 465 -12.10 -8.67 23.80
N GLU A 466 -12.50 -7.42 23.59
CA GLU A 466 -13.89 -7.08 23.27
C GLU A 466 -14.00 -5.75 22.51
N ILE A 467 -14.95 -5.69 21.58
CA ILE A 467 -15.41 -4.42 20.99
C ILE A 467 -16.91 -4.31 21.20
N ARG A 468 -17.37 -3.15 21.66
CA ARG A 468 -18.79 -2.76 21.67
C ARG A 468 -19.00 -1.49 20.87
N ILE A 469 -20.16 -1.39 20.23
CA ILE A 469 -20.48 -0.31 19.32
C ILE A 469 -21.79 0.34 19.73
N GLU A 470 -21.81 1.67 19.70
CA GLU A 470 -22.96 2.50 19.98
C GLU A 470 -23.22 3.41 18.78
N VAL A 471 -24.49 3.59 18.43
CA VAL A 471 -24.88 4.57 17.44
C VAL A 471 -25.36 5.83 18.15
N LEU A 472 -24.75 6.97 17.78
CA LEU A 472 -25.13 8.29 18.29
C LEU A 472 -25.84 9.06 17.18
N ASP A 473 -26.80 9.89 17.55
CA ASP A 473 -27.46 10.81 16.63
C ASP A 473 -26.52 11.96 16.18
N GLY A 474 -26.99 12.82 15.28
CA GLY A 474 -26.21 13.97 14.80
C GLY A 474 -25.83 14.99 15.89
N LYS A 475 -26.41 14.91 17.08
CA LYS A 475 -26.08 15.71 18.28
C LYS A 475 -25.18 14.92 19.25
N LYS A 476 -24.74 13.75 18.85
CA LYS A 476 -23.91 12.82 19.65
C LYS A 476 -24.64 12.28 20.89
N GLN A 477 -25.97 12.16 20.85
CA GLN A 477 -26.72 11.49 21.89
C GLN A 477 -26.91 10.01 21.52
N PRO A 478 -26.79 9.08 22.49
CA PRO A 478 -27.04 7.67 22.24
C PRO A 478 -28.46 7.42 21.74
N ILE A 479 -28.59 6.63 20.67
CA ILE A 479 -29.88 6.16 20.19
C ILE A 479 -30.25 4.92 20.99
N SER A 480 -31.35 4.97 21.72
CA SER A 480 -31.72 3.99 22.76
C SER A 480 -31.72 2.54 22.27
N SER A 481 -32.13 2.28 21.02
CA SER A 481 -32.14 0.94 20.44
C SER A 481 -30.75 0.39 20.10
N PHE A 482 -29.74 1.27 20.03
CA PHE A 482 -28.37 0.95 19.62
C PHE A 482 -27.34 1.48 20.62
N ALA A 483 -27.73 1.52 21.91
CA ALA A 483 -26.86 1.97 22.99
C ALA A 483 -25.76 0.93 23.30
N LEU A 484 -24.64 1.38 23.85
CA LEU A 484 -23.49 0.56 24.16
C LEU A 484 -23.82 -0.65 25.04
N LYS A 485 -24.67 -0.45 26.07
CA LYS A 485 -25.13 -1.51 27.02
C LYS A 485 -25.97 -2.61 26.36
N ASP A 486 -26.54 -2.33 25.20
CA ASP A 486 -27.39 -3.25 24.45
C ASP A 486 -26.64 -3.90 23.27
N CYS A 487 -25.43 -3.47 22.98
CA CYS A 487 -24.56 -4.08 21.98
C CYS A 487 -24.10 -5.46 22.42
N ASN A 488 -24.31 -6.47 21.59
CA ASN A 488 -23.69 -7.78 21.78
C ASN A 488 -22.18 -7.65 21.56
N PRO A 489 -21.34 -8.10 22.50
CA PRO A 489 -19.90 -7.93 22.40
C PRO A 489 -19.32 -8.71 21.20
N LEU A 490 -18.34 -8.14 20.57
CA LEU A 490 -17.54 -8.76 19.52
C LEU A 490 -16.21 -9.20 20.16
N SER A 491 -16.01 -10.51 20.34
CA SER A 491 -14.87 -11.08 21.07
C SER A 491 -14.02 -12.05 20.26
N ASP A 492 -14.32 -12.20 18.96
CA ASP A 492 -13.62 -13.08 18.04
C ASP A 492 -12.60 -12.34 17.13
N ASP A 493 -12.19 -13.01 16.07
CA ASP A 493 -11.41 -12.50 14.94
C ASP A 493 -12.20 -12.69 13.64
N ASP A 494 -12.83 -11.62 13.12
CA ASP A 494 -13.68 -11.69 11.92
C ASP A 494 -13.43 -10.49 10.99
N ILE A 495 -13.53 -10.73 9.67
CA ILE A 495 -13.30 -9.70 8.65
C ILE A 495 -14.57 -8.99 8.17
N ASP A 496 -15.76 -9.50 8.47
CA ASP A 496 -17.07 -8.96 8.04
C ASP A 496 -18.19 -9.27 9.07
N ALA A 497 -17.89 -9.24 10.38
CA ALA A 497 -18.85 -9.49 11.45
C ALA A 497 -20.00 -8.50 11.42
N VAL A 498 -21.24 -9.00 11.49
CA VAL A 498 -22.42 -8.15 11.66
C VAL A 498 -22.55 -7.72 13.11
N VAL A 499 -22.64 -6.41 13.34
CA VAL A 499 -22.88 -5.85 14.66
C VAL A 499 -24.35 -5.99 15.02
N THR A 500 -24.63 -6.52 16.20
CA THR A 500 -25.99 -6.72 16.69
C THR A 500 -26.20 -6.09 18.07
N TRP A 501 -27.44 -5.70 18.35
CA TRP A 501 -27.87 -5.20 19.65
C TRP A 501 -29.02 -6.08 20.16
N LYS A 502 -29.38 -5.96 21.42
CA LYS A 502 -30.53 -6.70 21.99
C LYS A 502 -31.83 -6.55 21.21
N GLY A 503 -32.00 -5.42 20.52
CA GLY A 503 -33.16 -5.11 19.67
C GLY A 503 -33.03 -5.58 18.21
N GLY A 504 -31.92 -6.20 17.83
CA GLY A 504 -31.63 -6.65 16.45
C GLY A 504 -30.46 -5.88 15.82
N ASP A 505 -30.36 -5.99 14.49
CA ASP A 505 -29.25 -5.43 13.67
C ASP A 505 -29.73 -4.42 12.60
N ASP A 506 -31.03 -4.14 12.54
CA ASP A 506 -31.63 -3.29 11.51
C ASP A 506 -31.45 -1.80 11.78
N LEU A 507 -30.58 -1.16 11.01
CA LEU A 507 -30.30 0.28 11.04
C LEU A 507 -31.05 1.06 9.94
N SER A 508 -32.00 0.45 9.21
CA SER A 508 -32.70 1.06 8.07
C SER A 508 -33.32 2.42 8.39
N ASN A 509 -33.87 2.57 9.59
CA ASN A 509 -34.50 3.82 10.06
C ASN A 509 -33.50 4.98 10.25
N LEU A 510 -32.20 4.70 10.26
CA LEU A 510 -31.10 5.69 10.41
C LEU A 510 -30.42 5.98 9.07
N ALA A 511 -30.65 5.18 8.04
CA ALA A 511 -30.11 5.39 6.70
C ALA A 511 -30.49 6.79 6.17
N GLY A 512 -29.54 7.48 5.55
CA GLY A 512 -29.72 8.83 5.04
C GLY A 512 -29.69 9.95 6.10
N LYS A 513 -29.64 9.61 7.38
CA LYS A 513 -29.54 10.58 8.50
C LYS A 513 -28.11 10.68 9.00
N PRO A 514 -27.66 11.86 9.48
CA PRO A 514 -26.37 11.99 10.13
C PRO A 514 -26.32 11.22 11.45
N ILE A 515 -25.35 10.32 11.57
CA ILE A 515 -25.06 9.57 12.80
C ILE A 515 -23.57 9.63 13.11
N HIS A 516 -23.19 9.26 14.33
CA HIS A 516 -21.82 8.91 14.67
C HIS A 516 -21.79 7.44 15.13
N LEU A 517 -20.70 6.76 14.81
CA LEU A 517 -20.39 5.47 15.43
C LEU A 517 -19.39 5.71 16.56
N ARG A 518 -19.68 5.14 17.72
CA ARG A 518 -18.76 5.07 18.85
C ARG A 518 -18.36 3.61 19.06
N PHE A 519 -17.08 3.34 18.93
CA PHE A 519 -16.46 2.04 19.19
C PHE A 519 -15.73 2.12 20.51
N VAL A 520 -16.00 1.18 21.40
CA VAL A 520 -15.28 1.01 22.65
C VAL A 520 -14.55 -0.33 22.57
N LEU A 521 -13.23 -0.28 22.72
CA LEU A 521 -12.33 -1.39 22.50
C LEU A 521 -11.60 -1.73 23.79
N ASN A 522 -11.42 -3.02 24.04
CA ASN A 522 -10.53 -3.58 25.04
C ASN A 522 -9.70 -4.69 24.42
N GLN A 523 -8.38 -4.66 24.54
CA GLN A 523 -7.47 -5.65 23.95
C GLN A 523 -7.87 -6.08 22.54
N ALA A 524 -8.14 -5.09 21.67
CA ALA A 524 -8.70 -5.33 20.35
C ALA A 524 -8.16 -4.39 19.29
N ASP A 525 -8.23 -4.85 18.04
CA ASP A 525 -7.99 -4.10 16.81
C ASP A 525 -9.29 -3.95 16.02
N LEU A 526 -9.60 -2.76 15.55
CA LEU A 526 -10.64 -2.46 14.57
C LEU A 526 -9.97 -1.99 13.27
N PHE A 527 -10.19 -2.72 12.17
CA PHE A 527 -9.51 -2.46 10.90
C PHE A 527 -10.35 -1.68 9.89
N SER A 528 -11.63 -2.00 9.78
CA SER A 528 -12.56 -1.35 8.85
C SER A 528 -14.00 -1.56 9.27
N PHE A 529 -14.90 -0.75 8.70
CA PHE A 529 -16.34 -0.97 8.79
C PHE A 529 -17.03 -0.58 7.49
N ARG A 530 -18.24 -1.08 7.29
CA ARG A 530 -19.16 -0.64 6.23
C ARG A 530 -20.60 -0.89 6.63
N PHE A 531 -21.53 -0.27 5.92
CA PHE A 531 -22.94 -0.63 5.98
C PHE A 531 -23.28 -1.53 4.79
N THR A 532 -24.11 -2.53 5.03
CA THR A 532 -24.58 -3.52 4.02
C THR A 532 -26.10 -3.58 4.00
N GLU A 533 -26.65 -4.23 3.00
CA GLU A 533 -28.08 -4.55 2.93
C GLU A 533 -28.41 -5.82 3.68
#